data_be1fb5d3a7532fa8319b2c12b0339461
#
_entry.id   be1fb5d3a7532fa8319b2c12b0339461
#
_cell.length_a   1.000
_cell.length_b   1.000
_cell.length_c   1.000
_cell.angle_alpha   90.00
_cell.angle_beta   90.00
_cell.angle_gamma   90.00
#
_symmetry.space_group_name_H-M   'P 1'
#
loop_
_entity.id
_entity.type
_entity.pdbx_description
1 polymer ?
#
loop_
_entity_poly.entity_id
_entity_poly.type
_entity_poly.pdbx_seq_one_letter_code
_entity_poly.pdbx_strand_id
1 'polypeptide(L)'
;SDGISRSGPLDLMSFRGMPLGELTFKDVKVPAGSALMVAGFKGMMEGINLARVDAASYGCGFIRAAIRECCVRANNRTAFGQPLSNIQVIQTKIGLMATDYEAARLLTLAASDSFALGHGGDPILLSKAKLFSTDAAMRHAVEAVQIFGALGVHHSSRVQRLFRDSKALQIFDGT
;
A
#
# COMPACT_ATOMS: atom_id res chain seq x y z
N SER A 1 29.26 -8.56 -13.28
CA SER A 1 29.81 -7.61 -14.27
C SER A 1 30.74 -6.67 -13.53
N ASP A 2 31.91 -6.43 -14.09
CA ASP A 2 32.85 -5.46 -13.55
C ASP A 2 32.18 -4.08 -13.48
N GLY A 3 32.36 -3.39 -12.37
CA GLY A 3 31.78 -2.05 -12.16
C GLY A 3 30.40 -1.99 -11.53
N ILE A 4 29.78 -3.14 -11.16
CA ILE A 4 28.53 -3.16 -10.42
C ILE A 4 28.76 -3.62 -8.98
N SER A 5 28.45 -2.80 -8.01
CA SER A 5 28.42 -3.17 -6.60
C SER A 5 27.01 -3.11 -6.01
N ARG A 6 26.76 -3.94 -5.00
CA ARG A 6 25.46 -4.07 -4.32
C ARG A 6 25.67 -3.91 -2.83
N SER A 7 24.79 -3.15 -2.17
CA SER A 7 24.75 -3.14 -0.71
C SER A 7 24.11 -4.41 -0.17
N GLY A 8 24.24 -4.64 1.14
CA GLY A 8 23.31 -5.50 1.87
C GLY A 8 21.89 -4.90 1.91
N PRO A 9 20.92 -5.67 2.44
CA PRO A 9 19.56 -5.15 2.61
C PRO A 9 19.55 -3.99 3.61
N LEU A 10 18.78 -2.97 3.28
CA LEU A 10 18.50 -1.82 4.17
C LEU A 10 17.58 -2.26 5.30
N ASP A 11 17.84 -1.75 6.52
CA ASP A 11 16.95 -2.00 7.67
C ASP A 11 15.76 -1.02 7.64
N LEU A 12 14.66 -1.47 7.07
CA LEU A 12 13.45 -0.68 6.89
C LEU A 12 12.39 -1.03 7.93
N MET A 13 11.61 -0.03 8.35
CA MET A 13 10.48 -0.25 9.24
C MET A 13 9.33 -1.02 8.57
N SER A 14 9.22 -0.95 7.23
CA SER A 14 8.10 -1.47 6.44
C SER A 14 8.57 -2.49 5.41
N PHE A 15 7.65 -3.31 4.92
CA PHE A 15 7.91 -4.32 3.88
C PHE A 15 9.15 -5.18 4.15
N ARG A 16 9.36 -5.58 5.40
CA ARG A 16 10.56 -6.31 5.85
C ARG A 16 10.74 -7.67 5.17
N GLY A 17 9.71 -8.20 4.54
CA GLY A 17 9.77 -9.42 3.71
C GLY A 17 10.22 -9.16 2.26
N MET A 18 10.38 -7.89 1.85
CA MET A 18 10.84 -7.47 0.53
C MET A 18 12.07 -6.57 0.70
N PRO A 19 13.27 -7.15 0.80
CA PRO A 19 14.48 -6.38 1.07
C PRO A 19 14.80 -5.42 -0.07
N LEU A 20 15.08 -4.17 0.26
CA LEU A 20 15.63 -3.16 -0.64
C LEU A 20 17.13 -3.03 -0.40
N GLY A 21 17.87 -2.62 -1.41
CA GLY A 21 19.30 -2.38 -1.36
C GLY A 21 19.72 -1.32 -2.38
N GLU A 22 20.99 -0.98 -2.38
CA GLU A 22 21.59 -0.02 -3.30
C GLU A 22 22.39 -0.74 -4.37
N LEU A 23 22.31 -0.23 -5.60
CA LEU A 23 23.14 -0.63 -6.72
C LEU A 23 23.99 0.57 -7.15
N THR A 24 25.31 0.36 -7.19
CA THR A 24 26.24 1.37 -7.71
C THR A 24 26.84 0.88 -9.03
N PHE A 25 26.82 1.71 -10.04
CA PHE A 25 27.38 1.45 -11.36
C PHE A 25 28.58 2.39 -11.58
N LYS A 26 29.74 1.82 -11.85
CA LYS A 26 30.97 2.58 -12.13
C LYS A 26 31.58 2.07 -13.43
N ASP A 27 31.60 2.94 -14.45
CA ASP A 27 32.17 2.67 -15.77
C ASP A 27 31.70 1.35 -16.42
N VAL A 28 30.42 0.98 -16.17
CA VAL A 28 29.82 -0.25 -16.69
C VAL A 28 29.59 -0.12 -18.19
N LYS A 29 30.22 -0.99 -18.97
CA LYS A 29 29.97 -1.09 -20.41
C LYS A 29 28.76 -1.99 -20.66
N VAL A 30 27.74 -1.45 -21.33
CA VAL A 30 26.55 -2.18 -21.70
C VAL A 30 26.51 -2.36 -23.20
N PRO A 31 26.36 -3.58 -23.75
CA PRO A 31 26.19 -3.80 -25.19
C PRO A 31 24.96 -3.07 -25.70
N ALA A 32 25.04 -2.50 -26.92
CA ALA A 32 23.92 -1.77 -27.53
C ALA A 32 22.63 -2.61 -27.61
N GLY A 33 22.73 -3.92 -27.83
CA GLY A 33 21.60 -4.84 -27.86
C GLY A 33 20.90 -5.08 -26.50
N SER A 34 21.49 -4.59 -25.40
CA SER A 34 20.89 -4.64 -24.06
C SER A 34 20.06 -3.38 -23.74
N ALA A 35 20.05 -2.40 -24.64
CA ALA A 35 19.21 -1.21 -24.47
C ALA A 35 17.75 -1.59 -24.68
N LEU A 36 16.88 -1.21 -23.71
CA LEU A 36 15.44 -1.35 -23.90
C LEU A 36 15.00 -0.33 -24.96
N MET A 37 14.42 -0.84 -26.07
CA MET A 37 13.88 -0.03 -27.17
C MET A 37 12.56 0.66 -26.78
N VAL A 38 12.44 1.06 -25.53
CA VAL A 38 11.27 1.79 -25.03
C VAL A 38 11.49 3.27 -25.24
N ALA A 39 10.42 4.02 -25.49
CA ALA A 39 10.42 5.43 -25.82
C ALA A 39 10.92 6.35 -24.67
N GLY A 40 12.14 6.10 -24.17
CA GLY A 40 12.83 6.94 -23.18
C GLY A 40 11.99 7.19 -21.92
N PHE A 41 11.94 8.44 -21.47
CA PHE A 41 11.22 8.84 -20.25
C PHE A 41 9.72 8.52 -20.30
N LYS A 42 9.09 8.63 -21.47
CA LYS A 42 7.66 8.30 -21.64
C LYS A 42 7.37 6.83 -21.32
N GLY A 43 8.16 5.90 -21.85
CA GLY A 43 7.99 4.48 -21.58
C GLY A 43 8.23 4.14 -20.11
N MET A 44 9.19 4.80 -19.46
CA MET A 44 9.39 4.66 -18.01
C MET A 44 8.16 5.13 -17.23
N MET A 45 7.53 6.23 -17.62
CA MET A 45 6.31 6.74 -16.98
C MET A 45 5.12 5.80 -17.16
N GLU A 46 5.02 5.08 -18.27
CA GLU A 46 3.99 4.03 -18.45
C GLU A 46 4.18 2.90 -17.43
N GLY A 47 5.41 2.49 -17.17
CA GLY A 47 5.73 1.52 -16.10
C GLY A 47 5.36 2.03 -14.71
N ILE A 48 5.63 3.30 -14.41
CA ILE A 48 5.24 3.93 -13.13
C ILE A 48 3.71 4.01 -13.00
N ASN A 49 3.00 4.26 -14.08
CA ASN A 49 1.55 4.27 -14.09
C ASN A 49 0.96 2.90 -13.72
N LEU A 50 1.55 1.82 -14.22
CA LEU A 50 1.17 0.46 -13.82
C LEU A 50 1.43 0.23 -12.32
N ALA A 51 2.60 0.62 -11.83
CA ALA A 51 2.96 0.52 -10.42
C ALA A 51 2.01 1.30 -9.50
N ARG A 52 1.42 2.42 -9.96
CA ARG A 52 0.38 3.16 -9.23
C ARG A 52 -0.90 2.35 -9.03
N VAL A 53 -1.31 1.55 -10.01
CA VAL A 53 -2.46 0.63 -9.86
C VAL A 53 -2.15 -0.47 -8.86
N ASP A 54 -0.93 -1.02 -8.89
CA ASP A 54 -0.50 -1.99 -7.91
C ASP A 54 -0.52 -1.41 -6.50
N ALA A 55 0.04 -0.20 -6.30
CA ALA A 55 0.01 0.49 -5.01
C ALA A 55 -1.42 0.74 -4.52
N ALA A 56 -2.34 1.14 -5.41
CA ALA A 56 -3.76 1.31 -5.09
C ALA A 56 -4.40 -0.01 -4.67
N SER A 57 -4.07 -1.10 -5.35
CA SER A 57 -4.55 -2.46 -5.04
C SER A 57 -4.06 -2.94 -3.68
N TYR A 58 -2.79 -2.69 -3.34
CA TYR A 58 -2.26 -2.95 -1.99
C TYR A 58 -3.01 -2.14 -0.94
N GLY A 59 -3.29 -0.85 -1.20
CA GLY A 59 -4.10 0.00 -0.32
C GLY A 59 -5.45 -0.63 -0.02
N CYS A 60 -6.18 -1.07 -1.04
CA CYS A 60 -7.44 -1.81 -0.88
C CYS A 60 -7.27 -3.07 -0.03
N GLY A 61 -6.22 -3.86 -0.29
CA GLY A 61 -5.89 -5.06 0.47
C GLY A 61 -5.65 -4.79 1.95
N PHE A 62 -4.97 -3.68 2.26
CA PHE A 62 -4.66 -3.28 3.63
C PHE A 62 -5.91 -2.79 4.38
N ILE A 63 -6.77 -1.98 3.75
CA ILE A 63 -8.05 -1.57 4.34
C ILE A 63 -8.90 -2.81 4.66
N ARG A 64 -9.04 -3.72 3.71
CA ARG A 64 -9.78 -4.97 3.89
C ARG A 64 -9.22 -5.81 5.04
N ALA A 65 -7.90 -5.90 5.16
CA ALA A 65 -7.25 -6.60 6.27
C ALA A 65 -7.53 -5.92 7.61
N ALA A 66 -7.47 -4.57 7.66
CA ALA A 66 -7.79 -3.80 8.87
C ALA A 66 -9.24 -4.03 9.31
N ILE A 67 -10.21 -3.99 8.39
CA ILE A 67 -11.63 -4.29 8.67
C ILE A 67 -11.77 -5.68 9.32
N ARG A 68 -11.18 -6.70 8.69
CA ARG A 68 -11.25 -8.08 9.21
C ARG A 68 -10.70 -8.20 10.62
N GLU A 69 -9.50 -7.68 10.85
CA GLU A 69 -8.87 -7.72 12.16
C GLU A 69 -9.70 -6.95 13.22
N CYS A 70 -10.21 -5.77 12.86
CA CYS A 70 -11.04 -4.97 13.75
C CYS A 70 -12.37 -5.65 14.08
N CYS A 71 -13.04 -6.27 13.13
CA CYS A 71 -14.27 -7.02 13.36
C CYS A 71 -14.05 -8.20 14.32
N VAL A 72 -12.97 -8.98 14.09
CA VAL A 72 -12.62 -10.09 14.98
C VAL A 72 -12.31 -9.57 16.38
N ARG A 73 -11.53 -8.50 16.51
CA ARG A 73 -11.19 -7.89 17.79
C ARG A 73 -12.42 -7.36 18.51
N ALA A 74 -13.29 -6.63 17.81
CA ALA A 74 -14.46 -5.99 18.38
C ALA A 74 -15.46 -7.02 18.94
N ASN A 75 -15.62 -8.16 18.29
CA ASN A 75 -16.49 -9.22 18.76
C ASN A 75 -15.93 -10.01 19.96
N ASN A 76 -14.61 -10.16 20.03
CA ASN A 76 -13.96 -10.99 21.04
C ASN A 76 -13.49 -10.23 22.29
N ARG A 77 -13.40 -8.90 22.24
CA ARG A 77 -12.95 -8.07 23.36
C ARG A 77 -14.13 -7.42 24.08
N THR A 78 -14.23 -7.69 25.38
CA THR A 78 -15.18 -7.02 26.27
C THR A 78 -14.50 -5.85 26.98
N ALA A 79 -15.19 -4.71 27.05
CA ALA A 79 -14.86 -3.55 27.87
C ALA A 79 -16.16 -2.84 28.29
N PHE A 80 -16.16 -2.20 29.43
CA PHE A 80 -17.35 -1.54 29.97
C PHE A 80 -18.58 -2.44 30.06
N GLY A 81 -18.37 -3.73 30.38
CA GLY A 81 -19.43 -4.72 30.54
C GLY A 81 -20.05 -5.27 29.25
N GLN A 82 -19.52 -4.93 28.07
CA GLN A 82 -20.06 -5.39 26.80
C GLN A 82 -18.96 -5.61 25.75
N PRO A 83 -19.21 -6.37 24.67
CA PRO A 83 -18.29 -6.47 23.53
C PRO A 83 -18.03 -5.10 22.91
N LEU A 84 -16.80 -4.88 22.40
CA LEU A 84 -16.46 -3.61 21.72
C LEU A 84 -17.36 -3.37 20.51
N SER A 85 -17.86 -4.43 19.86
CA SER A 85 -18.77 -4.34 18.71
C SER A 85 -20.11 -3.66 19.05
N ASN A 86 -20.49 -3.56 20.33
CA ASN A 86 -21.69 -2.84 20.78
C ASN A 86 -21.44 -1.35 21.07
N ILE A 87 -20.20 -0.90 20.95
CA ILE A 87 -19.82 0.49 21.25
C ILE A 87 -19.87 1.30 19.95
N GLN A 88 -20.74 2.31 19.91
CA GLN A 88 -21.03 3.09 18.70
C GLN A 88 -19.78 3.70 18.03
N VAL A 89 -18.81 4.20 18.80
CA VAL A 89 -17.56 4.75 18.24
C VAL A 89 -16.75 3.69 17.48
N ILE A 90 -16.79 2.43 17.92
CA ILE A 90 -16.12 1.31 17.24
C ILE A 90 -16.85 0.96 15.94
N GLN A 91 -18.20 0.90 16.02
CA GLN A 91 -19.04 0.65 14.84
C GLN A 91 -18.81 1.73 13.76
N THR A 92 -18.78 3.00 14.17
CA THR A 92 -18.52 4.14 13.25
C THR A 92 -17.15 4.01 12.58
N LYS A 93 -16.10 3.68 13.34
CA LYS A 93 -14.75 3.48 12.78
C LYS A 93 -14.73 2.37 11.73
N ILE A 94 -15.33 1.22 12.03
CA ILE A 94 -15.40 0.08 11.10
C ILE A 94 -16.28 0.42 9.89
N GLY A 95 -17.38 1.14 10.09
CA GLY A 95 -18.24 1.62 9.00
C GLY A 95 -17.51 2.55 8.03
N LEU A 96 -16.70 3.50 8.55
CA LEU A 96 -15.86 4.37 7.72
C LEU A 96 -14.77 3.57 6.96
N MET A 97 -14.16 2.56 7.60
CA MET A 97 -13.22 1.67 6.91
C MET A 97 -13.90 0.97 5.72
N ALA A 98 -15.12 0.47 5.91
CA ALA A 98 -15.86 -0.23 4.85
C ALA A 98 -16.24 0.72 3.70
N THR A 99 -16.66 1.93 4.02
CA THR A 99 -16.99 2.96 3.02
C THR A 99 -15.76 3.34 2.19
N ASP A 100 -14.63 3.63 2.84
CA ASP A 100 -13.40 3.98 2.15
C ASP A 100 -12.81 2.80 1.36
N TYR A 101 -13.02 1.56 1.83
CA TYR A 101 -12.66 0.37 1.07
C TYR A 101 -13.39 0.30 -0.27
N GLU A 102 -14.71 0.50 -0.28
CA GLU A 102 -15.48 0.46 -1.53
C GLU A 102 -15.11 1.62 -2.46
N ALA A 103 -14.90 2.83 -1.93
CA ALA A 103 -14.44 3.97 -2.72
C ALA A 103 -13.05 3.72 -3.34
N ALA A 104 -12.10 3.21 -2.55
CA ALA A 104 -10.75 2.85 -3.01
C ALA A 104 -10.81 1.78 -4.09
N ARG A 105 -11.63 0.75 -3.87
CA ARG A 105 -11.80 -0.36 -4.81
C ARG A 105 -12.38 0.10 -6.15
N LEU A 106 -13.42 0.92 -6.14
CA LEU A 106 -14.03 1.45 -7.37
C LEU A 106 -13.06 2.34 -8.14
N LEU A 107 -12.31 3.22 -7.46
CA LEU A 107 -11.27 4.04 -8.09
C LEU A 107 -10.16 3.17 -8.70
N THR A 108 -9.73 2.13 -7.98
CA THR A 108 -8.68 1.22 -8.46
C THR A 108 -9.14 0.44 -9.69
N LEU A 109 -10.38 -0.05 -9.70
CA LEU A 109 -10.95 -0.74 -10.87
C LEU A 109 -11.05 0.20 -12.06
N ALA A 110 -11.60 1.40 -11.88
CA ALA A 110 -11.69 2.38 -12.95
C ALA A 110 -10.30 2.77 -13.52
N ALA A 111 -9.30 2.91 -12.63
CA ALA A 111 -7.91 3.14 -13.04
C ALA A 111 -7.34 1.96 -13.83
N SER A 112 -7.57 0.74 -13.38
CA SER A 112 -7.17 -0.48 -14.09
C SER A 112 -7.84 -0.59 -15.47
N ASP A 113 -9.13 -0.33 -15.55
CA ASP A 113 -9.88 -0.38 -16.80
C ASP A 113 -9.38 0.66 -17.82
N SER A 114 -8.84 1.79 -17.35
CA SER A 114 -8.26 2.81 -18.24
C SER A 114 -7.07 2.29 -19.06
N PHE A 115 -6.36 1.26 -18.57
CA PHE A 115 -5.30 0.59 -19.36
C PHE A 115 -5.86 -0.23 -20.52
N ALA A 116 -7.03 -0.82 -20.36
CA ALA A 116 -7.69 -1.60 -21.43
C ALA A 116 -8.06 -0.71 -22.62
N LEU A 117 -8.23 0.58 -22.42
CA LEU A 117 -8.49 1.56 -23.46
C LEU A 117 -7.23 1.96 -24.25
N GLY A 118 -6.05 1.47 -23.86
CA GLY A 118 -4.77 1.74 -24.51
C GLY A 118 -4.03 2.96 -23.95
N HIS A 119 -2.88 3.28 -24.56
CA HIS A 119 -2.08 4.47 -24.24
C HIS A 119 -1.50 4.56 -22.82
N GLY A 120 -1.35 3.42 -22.10
CA GLY A 120 -0.75 3.38 -20.76
C GLY A 120 -1.67 3.91 -19.64
N GLY A 121 -2.99 3.95 -19.88
CA GLY A 121 -3.99 4.37 -18.92
C GLY A 121 -4.16 5.89 -18.79
N ASP A 122 -5.18 6.31 -18.04
CA ASP A 122 -5.39 7.72 -17.70
C ASP A 122 -4.51 8.12 -16.49
N PRO A 123 -3.44 8.91 -16.66
CA PRO A 123 -2.50 9.23 -15.59
C PRO A 123 -3.15 10.01 -14.42
N ILE A 124 -4.21 10.76 -14.68
CA ILE A 124 -4.93 11.49 -13.64
C ILE A 124 -5.75 10.53 -12.79
N LEU A 125 -6.46 9.60 -13.41
CA LEU A 125 -7.24 8.59 -12.70
C LEU A 125 -6.36 7.64 -11.91
N LEU A 126 -5.22 7.21 -12.49
CA LEU A 126 -4.21 6.38 -11.84
C LEU A 126 -3.63 7.05 -10.59
N SER A 127 -3.32 8.36 -10.69
CA SER A 127 -2.83 9.14 -9.55
C SER A 127 -3.89 9.31 -8.46
N LYS A 128 -5.15 9.54 -8.82
CA LYS A 128 -6.28 9.62 -7.87
C LYS A 128 -6.50 8.29 -7.15
N ALA A 129 -6.46 7.18 -7.87
CA ALA A 129 -6.63 5.86 -7.28
C ALA A 129 -5.50 5.54 -6.28
N LYS A 130 -4.24 5.78 -6.67
CA LYS A 130 -3.08 5.59 -5.79
C LYS A 130 -3.19 6.46 -4.54
N LEU A 131 -3.38 7.76 -4.70
CA LEU A 131 -3.45 8.72 -3.60
C LEU A 131 -4.55 8.33 -2.60
N PHE A 132 -5.78 8.15 -3.09
CA PHE A 132 -6.91 7.86 -2.22
C PHE A 132 -6.74 6.53 -1.48
N SER A 133 -6.37 5.47 -2.20
CA SER A 133 -6.28 4.11 -1.62
C SER A 133 -5.17 3.99 -0.59
N THR A 134 -4.00 4.60 -0.84
CA THR A 134 -2.87 4.52 0.09
C THR A 134 -3.08 5.41 1.32
N ASP A 135 -3.70 6.57 1.16
CA ASP A 135 -4.05 7.46 2.28
C ASP A 135 -5.15 6.85 3.16
N ALA A 136 -6.17 6.26 2.55
CA ALA A 136 -7.20 5.52 3.27
C ALA A 136 -6.61 4.32 4.03
N ALA A 137 -5.70 3.57 3.40
CA ALA A 137 -5.01 2.46 4.06
C ALA A 137 -4.26 2.92 5.31
N MET A 138 -3.53 4.04 5.25
CA MET A 138 -2.82 4.59 6.40
C MET A 138 -3.78 5.07 7.49
N ARG A 139 -4.82 5.84 7.15
CA ARG A 139 -5.84 6.28 8.13
C ARG A 139 -6.44 5.10 8.88
N HIS A 140 -6.84 4.06 8.16
CA HIS A 140 -7.50 2.90 8.76
C HIS A 140 -6.53 1.96 9.48
N ALA A 141 -5.27 1.93 9.11
CA ALA A 141 -4.24 1.23 9.87
C ALA A 141 -4.02 1.89 11.24
N VAL A 142 -4.01 3.24 11.32
CA VAL A 142 -3.97 3.98 12.59
C VAL A 142 -5.17 3.62 13.47
N GLU A 143 -6.37 3.65 12.90
CA GLU A 143 -7.60 3.31 13.63
C GLU A 143 -7.65 1.85 14.08
N ALA A 144 -7.10 0.94 13.26
CA ALA A 144 -7.00 -0.47 13.65
C ALA A 144 -6.08 -0.66 14.86
N VAL A 145 -4.92 0.00 14.89
CA VAL A 145 -4.03 -0.01 16.07
C VAL A 145 -4.77 0.55 17.28
N GLN A 146 -5.54 1.64 17.14
CA GLN A 146 -6.32 2.24 18.20
C GLN A 146 -7.41 1.29 18.75
N ILE A 147 -8.15 0.58 17.89
CA ILE A 147 -9.16 -0.41 18.30
C ILE A 147 -8.52 -1.59 19.07
N PHE A 148 -7.31 -1.97 18.69
CA PHE A 148 -6.57 -3.03 19.37
C PHE A 148 -6.00 -2.60 20.74
N GLY A 149 -5.77 -1.28 20.94
CA GLY A 149 -5.14 -0.74 22.13
C GLY A 149 -3.70 -1.24 22.29
N ALA A 150 -3.25 -1.54 23.51
CA ALA A 150 -1.87 -2.00 23.77
C ALA A 150 -1.45 -3.21 22.91
N LEU A 151 -2.39 -4.13 22.60
CA LEU A 151 -2.11 -5.24 21.71
C LEU A 151 -1.79 -4.76 20.28
N GLY A 152 -2.33 -3.63 19.84
CA GLY A 152 -2.11 -3.08 18.52
C GLY A 152 -0.67 -2.68 18.22
N VAL A 153 0.12 -2.37 19.25
CA VAL A 153 1.55 -2.02 19.13
C VAL A 153 2.49 -3.20 19.37
N HIS A 154 1.95 -4.35 19.73
CA HIS A 154 2.75 -5.55 19.98
C HIS A 154 3.17 -6.21 18.67
N HIS A 155 4.43 -6.68 18.57
CA HIS A 155 4.96 -7.31 17.35
C HIS A 155 4.17 -8.52 16.85
N SER A 156 3.50 -9.26 17.73
CA SER A 156 2.63 -10.39 17.35
C SER A 156 1.32 -9.96 16.69
N SER A 157 0.94 -8.68 16.81
CA SER A 157 -0.28 -8.15 16.23
C SER A 157 -0.09 -7.85 14.74
N ARG A 158 -1.06 -8.24 13.93
CA ARG A 158 -1.04 -7.96 12.50
C ARG A 158 -1.25 -6.47 12.19
N VAL A 159 -2.02 -5.76 13.03
CA VAL A 159 -2.37 -4.35 12.76
C VAL A 159 -1.16 -3.42 12.86
N GLN A 160 -0.17 -3.69 13.74
CA GLN A 160 1.07 -2.91 13.75
C GLN A 160 1.87 -3.05 12.44
N ARG A 161 1.81 -4.23 11.82
CA ARG A 161 2.45 -4.43 10.52
C ARG A 161 1.70 -3.67 9.42
N LEU A 162 0.37 -3.72 9.41
CA LEU A 162 -0.44 -2.91 8.49
C LEU A 162 -0.10 -1.43 8.62
N PHE A 163 0.05 -0.92 9.86
CA PHE A 163 0.43 0.47 10.11
C PHE A 163 1.80 0.82 9.49
N ARG A 164 2.83 0.01 9.76
CA ARG A 164 4.18 0.27 9.25
C ARG A 164 4.24 0.18 7.72
N ASP A 165 3.60 -0.85 7.15
CA ASP A 165 3.64 -1.09 5.72
C ASP A 165 2.77 -0.08 4.95
N SER A 166 1.65 0.39 5.51
CA SER A 166 0.81 1.44 4.90
C SER A 166 1.57 2.74 4.68
N LYS A 167 2.53 3.07 5.55
CA LYS A 167 3.31 4.30 5.37
C LYS A 167 4.17 4.26 4.11
N ALA A 168 4.77 3.13 3.80
CA ALA A 168 5.55 3.00 2.58
C ALA A 168 4.68 3.08 1.31
N LEU A 169 3.43 2.59 1.35
CA LEU A 169 2.49 2.72 0.23
C LEU A 169 2.22 4.17 -0.17
N GLN A 170 2.24 5.10 0.78
CA GLN A 170 2.08 6.53 0.49
C GLN A 170 3.29 7.12 -0.24
N ILE A 171 4.46 6.51 -0.11
CA ILE A 171 5.75 7.07 -0.55
C ILE A 171 6.16 6.54 -1.92
N PHE A 172 6.15 5.22 -2.13
CA PHE A 172 6.62 4.66 -3.39
C PHE A 172 5.65 4.92 -4.56
N ASP A 173 6.14 4.78 -5.79
CA ASP A 173 5.43 5.02 -7.05
C ASP A 173 4.87 6.45 -7.19
N GLY A 174 5.47 7.38 -6.49
CA GLY A 174 5.14 8.81 -6.46
C GLY A 174 4.29 9.19 -5.25
N THR A 175 4.76 10.18 -4.53
CA THR A 175 4.09 10.79 -3.36
C THR A 175 2.92 11.66 -3.80
#